data_7bd73fb780a19ee8fad8ee601ce37160
#
_entry.id   7bd73fb780a19ee8fad8ee601ce37160
#
_cell.length_a   1.000
_cell.length_b   1.000
_cell.length_c   1.000
_cell.angle_alpha   90.00
_cell.angle_beta   90.00
_cell.angle_gamma   90.00
#
_symmetry.space_group_name_H-M   'P 1'
#
loop_
_entity.id
_entity.type
_entity.pdbx_description
1 polymer ?
#
loop_
_entity_poly.entity_id
_entity_poly.type
_entity_poly.pdbx_seq_one_letter_code
_entity_poly.pdbx_strand_id
1 'polypeptide(L)'
;IPAYMGLIKQCDDQLGRLLDHLETTDTLKDTMIVLTSDHGDYLGDHWLGEKDLFHEQSVKVPMIIYDPRTPANATRGTTCDALVESLDLAATFVDAAGGKVPDHIIEGRSLLPWLRGEQPEWRAFVISEYDYSATPQCVKLGLEPRDARLFMVFDGRYKLMHAEGGFRPMLFDLTEDPDEFFDLAKGDSHKAEIDRLYALLAQWGRRLSQRVTRSEDDIKAMRGASGRKGILPFLYDGSEVPEEL
;
A
#
# COMPACT_ATOMS: atom_id res chain seq x y z
N ILE A 1 -9.19 14.90 22.34
CA ILE A 1 -7.99 14.12 22.73
C ILE A 1 -8.23 13.26 23.97
N PRO A 2 -8.69 13.74 25.16
CA PRO A 2 -8.84 12.87 26.34
C PRO A 2 -9.75 11.65 26.11
N ALA A 3 -10.88 11.81 25.43
CA ALA A 3 -11.79 10.70 25.12
C ALA A 3 -11.12 9.66 24.20
N TYR A 4 -10.37 10.11 23.21
CA TYR A 4 -9.61 9.23 22.30
C TYR A 4 -8.55 8.44 23.06
N MET A 5 -7.79 9.08 23.94
CA MET A 5 -6.82 8.40 24.82
C MET A 5 -7.49 7.36 25.73
N GLY A 6 -8.73 7.65 26.19
CA GLY A 6 -9.54 6.68 26.94
C GLY A 6 -9.90 5.44 26.10
N LEU A 7 -10.21 5.62 24.81
CA LEU A 7 -10.48 4.51 23.89
C LEU A 7 -9.22 3.69 23.62
N ILE A 8 -8.07 4.35 23.41
CA ILE A 8 -6.77 3.65 23.27
C ILE A 8 -6.51 2.77 24.50
N LYS A 9 -6.68 3.35 25.72
CA LYS A 9 -6.50 2.57 26.95
C LYS A 9 -7.45 1.38 27.03
N GLN A 10 -8.70 1.55 26.60
CA GLN A 10 -9.66 0.45 26.58
C GLN A 10 -9.25 -0.65 25.57
N CYS A 11 -8.76 -0.29 24.39
CA CYS A 11 -8.26 -1.24 23.41
C CYS A 11 -7.05 -2.00 23.97
N ASP A 12 -6.12 -1.30 24.63
CA ASP A 12 -4.94 -1.88 25.26
C ASP A 12 -5.33 -2.90 26.36
N ASP A 13 -6.30 -2.55 27.22
CA ASP A 13 -6.81 -3.47 28.24
C ASP A 13 -7.45 -4.72 27.63
N GLN A 14 -8.18 -4.60 26.52
CA GLN A 14 -8.78 -5.76 25.87
C GLN A 14 -7.72 -6.64 25.17
N LEU A 15 -6.68 -6.03 24.58
CA LEU A 15 -5.55 -6.75 24.02
C LEU A 15 -4.81 -7.53 25.12
N GLY A 16 -4.55 -6.90 26.27
CA GLY A 16 -3.95 -7.57 27.43
C GLY A 16 -4.76 -8.81 27.83
N ARG A 17 -6.07 -8.68 27.98
CA ARG A 17 -6.95 -9.83 28.31
C ARG A 17 -6.91 -10.94 27.25
N LEU A 18 -6.81 -10.59 25.96
CA LEU A 18 -6.64 -11.57 24.90
C LEU A 18 -5.32 -12.33 25.04
N LEU A 19 -4.22 -11.62 25.28
CA LEU A 19 -2.91 -12.23 25.47
C LEU A 19 -2.89 -13.15 26.69
N ASP A 20 -3.43 -12.73 27.84
CA ASP A 20 -3.59 -13.56 29.04
C ASP A 20 -4.37 -14.83 28.76
N HIS A 21 -5.44 -14.74 27.96
CA HIS A 21 -6.23 -15.89 27.56
C HIS A 21 -5.42 -16.86 26.71
N LEU A 22 -4.70 -16.36 25.68
CA LEU A 22 -3.86 -17.20 24.82
C LEU A 22 -2.74 -17.89 25.60
N GLU A 23 -2.15 -17.22 26.58
CA GLU A 23 -1.14 -17.81 27.48
C GLU A 23 -1.73 -18.88 28.38
N THR A 24 -2.86 -18.58 29.06
CA THR A 24 -3.48 -19.52 30.00
C THR A 24 -4.05 -20.78 29.33
N THR A 25 -4.42 -20.68 28.06
CA THR A 25 -4.89 -21.81 27.24
C THR A 25 -3.77 -22.53 26.49
N ASP A 26 -2.52 -22.09 26.65
CA ASP A 26 -1.34 -22.61 25.92
C ASP A 26 -1.48 -22.55 24.39
N THR A 27 -2.25 -21.58 23.89
CA THR A 27 -2.48 -21.37 22.43
C THR A 27 -1.61 -20.26 21.84
N LEU A 28 -1.00 -19.40 22.66
CA LEU A 28 -0.11 -18.32 22.18
C LEU A 28 1.05 -18.86 21.32
N LYS A 29 1.57 -20.03 21.64
CA LYS A 29 2.66 -20.71 20.91
C LYS A 29 2.31 -21.10 19.47
N ASP A 30 1.02 -21.17 19.14
CA ASP A 30 0.51 -21.56 17.83
C ASP A 30 -0.28 -20.42 17.14
N THR A 31 -0.30 -19.22 17.76
CA THR A 31 -1.09 -18.08 17.30
C THR A 31 -0.20 -16.94 16.84
N MET A 32 -0.28 -16.58 15.55
CA MET A 32 0.28 -15.32 15.05
C MET A 32 -0.65 -14.17 15.44
N ILE A 33 -0.08 -13.08 15.96
CA ILE A 33 -0.83 -11.89 16.35
C ILE A 33 -0.37 -10.72 15.50
N VAL A 34 -1.31 -9.99 14.91
CA VAL A 34 -1.07 -8.76 14.18
C VAL A 34 -1.91 -7.66 14.80
N LEU A 35 -1.24 -6.61 15.27
CA LEU A 35 -1.87 -5.37 15.71
C LEU A 35 -1.64 -4.31 14.64
N THR A 36 -2.73 -3.80 14.08
CA THR A 36 -2.71 -2.73 13.08
C THR A 36 -4.00 -1.91 13.17
N SER A 37 -4.13 -0.90 12.32
CA SER A 37 -5.35 -0.11 12.13
C SER A 37 -5.66 -0.02 10.64
N ASP A 38 -6.90 0.25 10.28
CA ASP A 38 -7.34 0.53 8.91
C ASP A 38 -6.89 1.93 8.45
N HIS A 39 -6.91 2.92 9.33
CA HIS A 39 -6.44 4.29 9.12
C HIS A 39 -6.11 4.93 10.47
N GLY A 40 -5.50 6.10 10.44
CA GLY A 40 -5.29 6.94 11.60
C GLY A 40 -6.43 7.93 11.83
N ASP A 41 -6.18 8.98 12.59
CA ASP A 41 -7.12 10.07 12.89
C ASP A 41 -6.33 11.37 13.03
N TYR A 42 -6.81 12.44 12.41
CA TYR A 42 -6.16 13.75 12.45
C TYR A 42 -6.21 14.40 13.84
N LEU A 43 -7.23 14.14 14.63
CA LEU A 43 -7.41 14.69 15.99
C LEU A 43 -7.27 16.21 16.09
N GLY A 44 -7.44 16.94 15.01
CA GLY A 44 -7.27 18.38 14.88
C GLY A 44 -6.01 18.81 14.13
N ASP A 45 -5.09 17.93 13.86
CA ASP A 45 -3.92 18.23 13.03
C ASP A 45 -4.36 18.65 11.62
N HIS A 46 -3.63 19.54 10.99
CA HIS A 46 -4.02 20.17 9.73
C HIS A 46 -5.42 20.79 9.74
N TRP A 47 -5.97 21.12 10.94
CA TRP A 47 -7.36 21.58 11.15
C TRP A 47 -8.41 20.59 10.65
N LEU A 48 -8.05 19.30 10.57
CA LEU A 48 -8.90 18.21 10.14
C LEU A 48 -9.31 17.32 11.32
N GLY A 49 -10.40 16.60 11.14
CA GLY A 49 -10.84 15.51 12.01
C GLY A 49 -10.99 14.22 11.21
N GLU A 50 -11.09 13.12 11.90
CA GLU A 50 -11.26 11.79 11.30
C GLU A 50 -10.10 11.43 10.34
N LYS A 51 -10.38 11.21 9.06
CA LYS A 51 -9.46 10.69 8.04
C LYS A 51 -9.72 11.35 6.68
N ASP A 52 -9.47 10.67 5.60
CA ASP A 52 -9.82 10.92 4.18
C ASP A 52 -8.73 11.56 3.32
N LEU A 53 -7.60 11.95 3.87
CA LEU A 53 -6.43 12.43 3.12
C LEU A 53 -5.20 11.58 3.45
N PHE A 54 -4.03 11.96 2.90
CA PHE A 54 -2.82 11.12 2.94
C PHE A 54 -1.69 11.66 3.82
N HIS A 55 -1.97 12.58 4.75
CA HIS A 55 -0.97 12.98 5.74
C HIS A 55 -0.67 11.82 6.70
N GLU A 56 0.51 11.84 7.32
CA GLU A 56 0.98 10.76 8.22
C GLU A 56 -0.06 10.40 9.29
N GLN A 57 -0.81 11.38 9.80
CA GLN A 57 -1.87 11.17 10.79
C GLN A 57 -2.98 10.22 10.33
N SER A 58 -3.23 10.16 9.02
CA SER A 58 -4.27 9.30 8.43
C SER A 58 -3.71 7.98 7.91
N VAL A 59 -2.53 7.98 7.26
CA VAL A 59 -2.05 6.81 6.50
C VAL A 59 -0.95 6.01 7.19
N LYS A 60 -0.23 6.60 8.16
CA LYS A 60 0.80 5.90 8.92
C LYS A 60 0.19 5.19 10.12
N VAL A 61 -0.24 3.97 9.89
CA VAL A 61 -0.85 3.12 10.93
C VAL A 61 0.20 2.22 11.60
N PRO A 62 -0.03 1.79 12.85
CA PRO A 62 0.83 0.82 13.50
C PRO A 62 0.81 -0.52 12.74
N MET A 63 1.95 -1.22 12.72
CA MET A 63 2.06 -2.59 12.24
C MET A 63 2.98 -3.35 13.19
N ILE A 64 2.38 -4.13 14.10
CA ILE A 64 3.12 -4.95 15.07
C ILE A 64 2.75 -6.40 14.83
N ILE A 65 3.75 -7.25 14.56
CA ILE A 65 3.53 -8.66 14.26
C ILE A 65 4.30 -9.53 15.27
N TYR A 66 3.56 -10.41 15.92
CA TYR A 66 4.11 -11.51 16.70
C TYR A 66 3.93 -12.81 15.91
N ASP A 67 5.03 -13.44 15.53
CA ASP A 67 5.05 -14.78 14.94
C ASP A 67 5.56 -15.77 16.02
N PRO A 68 4.79 -16.78 16.44
CA PRO A 68 5.20 -17.72 17.48
C PRO A 68 6.33 -18.65 17.02
N ARG A 69 6.56 -18.79 15.73
CA ARG A 69 7.51 -19.76 15.17
C ARG A 69 8.96 -19.41 15.48
N THR A 70 9.77 -20.45 15.68
CA THR A 70 11.20 -20.31 16.06
C THR A 70 12.02 -19.41 15.14
N PRO A 71 11.86 -19.42 13.79
CA PRO A 71 12.63 -18.53 12.93
C PRO A 71 12.48 -17.04 13.25
N ALA A 72 11.31 -16.62 13.76
CA ALA A 72 11.04 -15.23 14.12
C ALA A 72 11.74 -14.79 15.44
N ASN A 73 12.37 -15.69 16.16
CA ASN A 73 13.08 -15.33 17.40
C ASN A 73 14.24 -14.36 17.14
N ALA A 74 14.81 -14.38 15.93
CA ALA A 74 15.94 -13.53 15.55
C ALA A 74 15.57 -12.03 15.52
N THR A 75 14.29 -11.71 15.33
CA THR A 75 13.79 -10.33 15.15
C THR A 75 12.87 -9.85 16.27
N ARG A 76 12.69 -10.64 17.33
CA ARG A 76 11.84 -10.23 18.46
C ARG A 76 12.36 -8.93 19.10
N GLY A 77 11.44 -7.99 19.31
CA GLY A 77 11.77 -6.69 19.89
C GLY A 77 12.55 -5.75 18.98
N THR A 78 12.66 -6.05 17.68
CA THR A 78 13.27 -5.17 16.69
C THR A 78 12.22 -4.36 15.94
N THR A 79 12.67 -3.29 15.25
CA THR A 79 11.88 -2.51 14.30
C THR A 79 12.41 -2.74 12.89
N CYS A 80 11.52 -2.54 11.88
CA CYS A 80 11.84 -2.63 10.48
C CYS A 80 11.31 -1.37 9.78
N ASP A 81 12.17 -0.66 9.07
CA ASP A 81 11.85 0.59 8.37
C ASP A 81 11.49 0.36 6.89
N ALA A 82 11.34 -0.89 6.46
CA ALA A 82 10.88 -1.20 5.12
C ALA A 82 9.47 -0.65 4.88
N LEU A 83 9.25 -0.11 3.69
CA LEU A 83 7.93 0.40 3.28
C LEU A 83 6.95 -0.76 3.14
N VAL A 84 5.95 -0.81 4.01
CA VAL A 84 4.90 -1.84 4.01
C VAL A 84 3.52 -1.22 3.74
N GLU A 85 2.63 -2.04 3.22
CA GLU A 85 1.24 -1.66 2.95
C GLU A 85 0.31 -2.67 3.62
N SER A 86 -0.89 -2.27 4.00
CA SER A 86 -1.86 -3.17 4.65
C SER A 86 -2.21 -4.41 3.80
N LEU A 87 -2.11 -4.29 2.47
CA LEU A 87 -2.31 -5.41 1.55
C LEU A 87 -1.24 -6.52 1.68
N ASP A 88 -0.08 -6.23 2.31
CA ASP A 88 0.95 -7.23 2.60
C ASP A 88 0.48 -8.26 3.62
N LEU A 89 -0.49 -7.91 4.46
CA LEU A 89 -1.08 -8.84 5.42
C LEU A 89 -1.80 -9.99 4.73
N ALA A 90 -2.48 -9.74 3.60
CA ALA A 90 -3.15 -10.81 2.85
C ALA A 90 -2.13 -11.84 2.34
N ALA A 91 -1.02 -11.38 1.75
CA ALA A 91 0.07 -12.26 1.32
C ALA A 91 0.70 -13.00 2.51
N THR A 92 0.92 -12.28 3.62
CA THR A 92 1.51 -12.84 4.84
C THR A 92 0.66 -13.96 5.43
N PHE A 93 -0.66 -13.79 5.49
CA PHE A 93 -1.57 -14.80 6.04
C PHE A 93 -1.64 -16.04 5.16
N VAL A 94 -1.68 -15.88 3.84
CA VAL A 94 -1.64 -17.02 2.90
C VAL A 94 -0.33 -17.80 3.06
N ASP A 95 0.81 -17.11 3.10
CA ASP A 95 2.13 -17.71 3.26
C ASP A 95 2.27 -18.36 4.66
N ALA A 96 1.82 -17.71 5.72
CA ALA A 96 1.84 -18.24 7.08
C ALA A 96 1.02 -19.53 7.22
N ALA A 97 -0.07 -19.65 6.47
CA ALA A 97 -0.90 -20.86 6.39
C ALA A 97 -0.31 -21.94 5.46
N GLY A 98 0.86 -21.73 4.88
CA GLY A 98 1.50 -22.66 3.94
C GLY A 98 0.89 -22.66 2.53
N GLY A 99 0.10 -21.64 2.19
CA GLY A 99 -0.49 -21.45 0.86
C GLY A 99 0.49 -20.81 -0.12
N LYS A 100 0.15 -20.87 -1.41
CA LYS A 100 0.85 -20.11 -2.47
C LYS A 100 0.11 -18.80 -2.69
N VAL A 101 0.80 -17.68 -2.52
CA VAL A 101 0.25 -16.34 -2.81
C VAL A 101 0.01 -16.20 -4.31
N PRO A 102 -1.25 -15.96 -4.76
CA PRO A 102 -1.54 -15.74 -6.18
C PRO A 102 -1.21 -14.28 -6.56
N ASP A 103 -0.04 -14.04 -7.13
CA ASP A 103 0.53 -12.73 -7.46
C ASP A 103 -0.28 -11.92 -8.49
N HIS A 104 -1.16 -12.58 -9.25
CA HIS A 104 -2.08 -11.93 -10.19
C HIS A 104 -3.37 -11.39 -9.52
N ILE A 105 -3.59 -11.68 -8.24
CA ILE A 105 -4.74 -11.23 -7.44
C ILE A 105 -4.26 -10.43 -6.23
N ILE A 106 -3.25 -10.93 -5.51
CA ILE A 106 -2.71 -10.33 -4.30
C ILE A 106 -1.43 -9.56 -4.67
N GLU A 107 -1.47 -8.24 -4.62
CA GLU A 107 -0.32 -7.37 -4.89
C GLU A 107 0.64 -7.27 -3.72
N GLY A 108 0.18 -7.64 -2.52
CA GLY A 108 0.96 -7.63 -1.30
C GLY A 108 2.11 -8.63 -1.33
N ARG A 109 3.11 -8.37 -0.51
CA ARG A 109 4.29 -9.21 -0.32
C ARG A 109 4.30 -9.77 1.08
N SER A 110 4.59 -11.06 1.24
CA SER A 110 4.70 -11.67 2.56
C SER A 110 5.74 -10.98 3.43
N LEU A 111 5.37 -10.65 4.67
CA LEU A 111 6.25 -10.09 5.68
C LEU A 111 7.05 -11.16 6.44
N LEU A 112 6.80 -12.46 6.19
CA LEU A 112 7.50 -13.54 6.88
C LEU A 112 9.02 -13.53 6.71
N PRO A 113 9.60 -13.18 5.53
CA PRO A 113 11.05 -13.04 5.40
C PRO A 113 11.62 -12.01 6.37
N TRP A 114 11.00 -10.84 6.50
CA TRP A 114 11.42 -9.81 7.47
C TRP A 114 11.34 -10.31 8.91
N LEU A 115 10.27 -11.03 9.26
CA LEU A 115 10.12 -11.62 10.60
C LEU A 115 11.18 -12.67 10.91
N ARG A 116 11.78 -13.29 9.90
CA ARG A 116 12.89 -14.28 10.04
C ARG A 116 14.27 -13.64 10.00
N GLY A 117 14.37 -12.31 9.87
CA GLY A 117 15.64 -11.60 9.77
C GLY A 117 16.28 -11.67 8.36
N GLU A 118 15.52 -12.10 7.37
CA GLU A 118 15.94 -12.06 5.97
C GLU A 118 15.83 -10.62 5.43
N GLN A 119 16.56 -10.33 4.37
CA GLN A 119 16.48 -9.04 3.65
C GLN A 119 16.08 -9.29 2.20
N PRO A 120 14.78 -9.52 1.94
CA PRO A 120 14.30 -9.77 0.59
C PRO A 120 14.41 -8.50 -0.28
N GLU A 121 14.43 -8.68 -1.60
CA GLU A 121 14.18 -7.57 -2.52
C GLU A 121 12.80 -6.99 -2.23
N TRP A 122 12.75 -5.68 -1.95
CA TRP A 122 11.56 -5.03 -1.45
C TRP A 122 11.16 -3.82 -2.31
N ARG A 123 9.94 -3.29 -2.08
CA ARG A 123 9.46 -2.11 -2.79
C ARG A 123 10.23 -0.86 -2.38
N ALA A 124 10.41 0.03 -3.33
CA ALA A 124 11.05 1.33 -3.12
C ALA A 124 10.03 2.47 -2.89
N PHE A 125 8.73 2.18 -3.01
CA PHE A 125 7.66 3.16 -2.80
C PHE A 125 6.36 2.45 -2.45
N VAL A 126 5.44 3.20 -1.86
CA VAL A 126 4.07 2.79 -1.54
C VAL A 126 3.06 3.72 -2.18
N ILE A 127 1.86 3.20 -2.44
CA ILE A 127 0.75 3.94 -3.04
C ILE A 127 -0.47 3.84 -2.13
N SER A 128 -1.22 4.94 -2.06
CA SER A 128 -2.58 4.92 -1.53
C SER A 128 -3.50 5.67 -2.48
N GLU A 129 -4.74 5.21 -2.62
CA GLU A 129 -5.75 5.90 -3.42
C GLU A 129 -7.03 6.11 -2.60
N TYR A 130 -7.73 7.19 -2.91
CA TYR A 130 -8.99 7.53 -2.28
C TYR A 130 -9.98 8.06 -3.32
N ASP A 131 -11.14 7.42 -3.39
CA ASP A 131 -12.26 7.84 -4.22
C ASP A 131 -13.29 8.58 -3.36
N TYR A 132 -13.44 9.90 -3.60
CA TYR A 132 -14.39 10.73 -2.87
C TYR A 132 -15.61 11.12 -3.72
N SER A 133 -15.86 10.39 -4.81
CA SER A 133 -16.97 10.67 -5.75
C SER A 133 -18.35 10.65 -5.10
N ALA A 134 -18.54 9.82 -4.06
CA ALA A 134 -19.80 9.74 -3.32
C ALA A 134 -19.96 10.80 -2.21
N THR A 135 -18.95 11.67 -2.01
CA THR A 135 -18.96 12.65 -0.91
C THR A 135 -19.58 13.99 -1.33
N PRO A 136 -20.10 14.78 -0.38
CA PRO A 136 -20.56 16.14 -0.67
C PRO A 136 -19.47 17.06 -1.26
N GLN A 137 -18.19 16.76 -1.03
CA GLN A 137 -17.06 17.51 -1.55
C GLN A 137 -16.98 17.43 -3.08
N CYS A 138 -17.19 16.24 -3.67
CA CYS A 138 -17.25 16.08 -5.12
C CYS A 138 -18.29 17.04 -5.75
N VAL A 139 -19.48 17.08 -5.17
CA VAL A 139 -20.57 17.96 -5.63
C VAL A 139 -20.23 19.43 -5.47
N LYS A 140 -19.67 19.82 -4.31
CA LYS A 140 -19.29 21.22 -4.03
C LYS A 140 -18.18 21.73 -4.96
N LEU A 141 -17.28 20.85 -5.38
CA LEU A 141 -16.19 21.17 -6.31
C LEU A 141 -16.65 21.13 -7.77
N GLY A 142 -17.89 20.70 -8.06
CA GLY A 142 -18.43 20.59 -9.42
C GLY A 142 -17.71 19.52 -10.26
N LEU A 143 -17.20 18.47 -9.63
CA LEU A 143 -16.47 17.41 -10.30
C LEU A 143 -17.38 16.30 -10.79
N GLU A 144 -17.03 15.70 -11.92
CA GLU A 144 -17.59 14.43 -12.31
C GLU A 144 -17.02 13.30 -11.42
N PRO A 145 -17.76 12.21 -11.15
CA PRO A 145 -17.28 11.11 -10.29
C PRO A 145 -15.90 10.57 -10.67
N ARG A 146 -15.59 10.46 -11.96
CA ARG A 146 -14.29 9.97 -12.47
C ARG A 146 -13.11 10.89 -12.10
N ASP A 147 -13.38 12.17 -11.85
CA ASP A 147 -12.40 13.21 -11.53
C ASP A 147 -12.26 13.41 -10.00
N ALA A 148 -13.06 12.70 -9.21
CA ALA A 148 -13.06 12.79 -7.75
C ALA A 148 -12.20 11.70 -7.10
N ARG A 149 -10.92 11.63 -7.50
CA ARG A 149 -9.95 10.64 -7.01
C ARG A 149 -8.65 11.31 -6.59
N LEU A 150 -8.07 10.79 -5.53
CA LEU A 150 -6.77 11.19 -5.02
C LEU A 150 -5.82 9.99 -5.05
N PHE A 151 -4.54 10.27 -5.26
CA PHE A 151 -3.46 9.29 -5.20
C PHE A 151 -2.30 9.84 -4.38
N MET A 152 -1.68 8.99 -3.60
CA MET A 152 -0.46 9.27 -2.87
C MET A 152 0.64 8.33 -3.33
N VAL A 153 1.85 8.87 -3.52
CA VAL A 153 3.09 8.12 -3.71
C VAL A 153 4.08 8.55 -2.63
N PHE A 154 4.63 7.61 -1.90
CA PHE A 154 5.69 7.86 -0.92
C PHE A 154 6.87 6.93 -1.18
N ASP A 155 8.08 7.48 -1.26
CA ASP A 155 9.33 6.75 -1.57
C ASP A 155 10.28 6.59 -0.38
N GLY A 156 9.79 6.85 0.83
CA GLY A 156 10.60 6.84 2.05
C GLY A 156 11.12 8.23 2.46
N ARG A 157 11.06 9.21 1.56
CA ARG A 157 11.39 10.61 1.85
C ARG A 157 10.34 11.57 1.34
N TYR A 158 10.05 11.53 0.04
CA TYR A 158 9.11 12.45 -0.59
C TYR A 158 7.72 11.84 -0.70
N LYS A 159 6.72 12.60 -0.33
CA LYS A 159 5.30 12.24 -0.48
C LYS A 159 4.65 13.18 -1.49
N LEU A 160 4.22 12.60 -2.62
CA LEU A 160 3.43 13.30 -3.63
C LEU A 160 1.95 12.95 -3.42
N MET A 161 1.09 13.94 -3.37
CA MET A 161 -0.36 13.78 -3.40
C MET A 161 -0.89 14.37 -4.70
N HIS A 162 -1.52 13.55 -5.51
CA HIS A 162 -2.16 13.94 -6.77
C HIS A 162 -3.67 13.92 -6.61
N ALA A 163 -4.33 14.96 -7.12
CA ALA A 163 -5.78 15.02 -7.24
C ALA A 163 -6.16 15.10 -8.72
N GLU A 164 -7.08 14.23 -9.14
CA GLU A 164 -7.72 14.36 -10.45
C GLU A 164 -8.56 15.63 -10.53
N GLY A 165 -9.10 15.96 -11.71
CA GLY A 165 -9.92 17.16 -11.90
C GLY A 165 -9.11 18.44 -12.14
N GLY A 166 -7.83 18.33 -12.49
CA GLY A 166 -6.97 19.45 -12.89
C GLY A 166 -6.39 20.27 -11.74
N PHE A 167 -6.39 19.73 -10.53
CA PHE A 167 -5.72 20.35 -9.38
C PHE A 167 -4.20 20.18 -9.48
N ARG A 168 -3.48 21.15 -8.95
CA ARG A 168 -2.04 21.01 -8.82
C ARG A 168 -1.72 19.98 -7.73
N PRO A 169 -0.62 19.21 -7.87
CA PRO A 169 -0.19 18.29 -6.82
C PRO A 169 0.28 19.03 -5.56
N MET A 170 0.41 18.30 -4.46
CA MET A 170 1.18 18.68 -3.29
C MET A 170 2.39 17.77 -3.15
N LEU A 171 3.51 18.30 -2.66
CA LEU A 171 4.74 17.55 -2.40
C LEU A 171 5.29 17.90 -1.03
N PHE A 172 5.63 16.88 -0.25
CA PHE A 172 6.24 17.04 1.09
C PHE A 172 7.55 16.26 1.17
N ASP A 173 8.55 16.81 1.86
CA ASP A 173 9.80 16.13 2.24
C ASP A 173 9.69 15.73 3.72
N LEU A 174 9.36 14.50 4.01
CA LEU A 174 9.11 14.02 5.37
C LEU A 174 10.39 13.92 6.23
N THR A 175 11.57 14.07 5.62
CA THR A 175 12.82 14.17 6.37
C THR A 175 13.02 15.57 6.97
N GLU A 176 12.66 16.62 6.23
CA GLU A 176 12.81 18.02 6.65
C GLU A 176 11.52 18.57 7.28
N ASP A 177 10.37 18.04 6.89
CA ASP A 177 9.03 18.47 7.30
C ASP A 177 8.16 17.23 7.63
N PRO A 178 8.44 16.53 8.74
CA PRO A 178 7.68 15.33 9.11
C PRO A 178 6.21 15.60 9.44
N ASP A 179 5.85 16.85 9.71
CA ASP A 179 4.48 17.29 9.97
C ASP A 179 3.72 17.78 8.73
N GLU A 180 4.36 17.76 7.55
CA GLU A 180 3.74 18.06 6.24
C GLU A 180 3.07 19.45 6.15
N PHE A 181 3.70 20.50 6.71
CA PHE A 181 3.19 21.86 6.65
C PHE A 181 3.69 22.66 5.44
N PHE A 182 4.78 22.26 4.83
CA PHE A 182 5.43 23.00 3.74
C PHE A 182 5.29 22.29 2.39
N ASP A 183 4.25 22.67 1.64
CA ASP A 183 4.01 22.13 0.30
C ASP A 183 5.05 22.67 -0.69
N LEU A 184 5.97 21.82 -1.11
CA LEU A 184 7.09 22.11 -2.02
C LEU A 184 6.65 22.21 -3.48
N ALA A 185 5.44 21.79 -3.84
CA ALA A 185 4.91 21.88 -5.19
C ALA A 185 4.40 23.28 -5.56
N LYS A 186 4.49 24.26 -4.66
CA LYS A 186 4.11 25.67 -4.93
C LYS A 186 5.05 26.40 -5.89
N GLY A 187 6.23 25.84 -6.18
CA GLY A 187 7.21 26.43 -7.09
C GLY A 187 7.90 25.37 -7.94
N ASP A 188 8.84 25.81 -8.78
CA ASP A 188 9.51 24.93 -9.75
C ASP A 188 10.75 24.21 -9.20
N SER A 189 11.17 24.52 -7.97
CA SER A 189 12.43 24.02 -7.40
C SER A 189 12.47 22.48 -7.23
N HIS A 190 11.31 21.85 -7.09
CA HIS A 190 11.18 20.40 -6.87
C HIS A 190 10.49 19.69 -8.03
N LYS A 191 10.49 20.30 -9.22
CA LYS A 191 9.86 19.71 -10.39
C LYS A 191 10.44 18.33 -10.74
N ALA A 192 11.73 18.12 -10.59
CA ALA A 192 12.37 16.84 -10.88
C ALA A 192 11.85 15.71 -9.96
N GLU A 193 11.65 15.99 -8.66
CA GLU A 193 11.09 15.06 -7.69
C GLU A 193 9.62 14.74 -8.01
N ILE A 194 8.83 15.75 -8.37
CA ILE A 194 7.45 15.60 -8.79
C ILE A 194 7.38 14.71 -10.03
N ASP A 195 8.16 14.99 -11.08
CA ASP A 195 8.18 14.21 -12.32
C ASP A 195 8.59 12.75 -12.05
N ARG A 196 9.57 12.53 -11.17
CA ARG A 196 10.02 11.21 -10.75
C ARG A 196 8.92 10.43 -10.02
N LEU A 197 8.23 11.05 -9.08
CA LEU A 197 7.14 10.39 -8.33
C LEU A 197 5.93 10.12 -9.23
N TYR A 198 5.62 10.98 -10.18
CA TYR A 198 4.62 10.68 -11.21
C TYR A 198 5.02 9.49 -12.10
N ALA A 199 6.30 9.30 -12.38
CA ALA A 199 6.76 8.13 -13.11
C ALA A 199 6.52 6.83 -12.30
N LEU A 200 6.69 6.86 -10.97
CA LEU A 200 6.35 5.75 -10.07
C LEU A 200 4.84 5.47 -10.05
N LEU A 201 4.01 6.51 -9.96
CA LEU A 201 2.57 6.38 -10.04
C LEU A 201 2.12 5.77 -11.39
N ALA A 202 2.72 6.23 -12.50
CA ALA A 202 2.45 5.67 -13.82
C ALA A 202 2.92 4.21 -13.95
N GLN A 203 4.03 3.83 -13.31
CA GLN A 203 4.49 2.44 -13.22
C GLN A 203 3.47 1.58 -12.46
N TRP A 204 3.03 2.03 -11.30
CA TRP A 204 2.01 1.35 -10.51
C TRP A 204 0.70 1.20 -11.28
N GLY A 205 0.24 2.22 -11.99
CA GLY A 205 -0.97 2.17 -12.81
C GLY A 205 -0.94 1.10 -13.93
N ARG A 206 0.24 0.64 -14.33
CA ARG A 206 0.44 -0.42 -15.34
C ARG A 206 0.87 -1.77 -14.74
N ARG A 207 0.68 -1.96 -13.44
CA ARG A 207 1.08 -3.17 -12.73
C ARG A 207 0.32 -4.41 -13.19
N LEU A 208 0.88 -5.59 -12.86
CA LEU A 208 0.39 -6.89 -13.31
C LEU A 208 -1.06 -7.18 -12.90
N SER A 209 -1.47 -6.79 -11.70
CA SER A 209 -2.81 -7.03 -11.15
C SER A 209 -3.96 -6.39 -11.94
N GLN A 210 -3.68 -5.62 -12.98
CA GLN A 210 -4.70 -5.22 -13.97
C GLN A 210 -5.35 -6.45 -14.65
N ARG A 211 -4.79 -7.65 -14.52
CA ARG A 211 -5.31 -8.92 -15.07
C ARG A 211 -5.79 -9.88 -13.98
N VAL A 212 -6.57 -9.39 -13.05
CA VAL A 212 -7.00 -10.14 -11.85
C VAL A 212 -7.78 -11.44 -12.12
N THR A 213 -8.31 -11.66 -13.32
CA THR A 213 -9.14 -12.83 -13.64
C THR A 213 -8.36 -14.05 -14.13
N ARG A 214 -7.09 -13.90 -14.50
CA ARG A 214 -6.27 -14.98 -15.06
C ARG A 214 -4.81 -14.83 -14.66
N SER A 215 -4.20 -15.93 -14.26
CA SER A 215 -2.76 -15.98 -14.03
C SER A 215 -1.98 -15.91 -15.35
N GLU A 216 -0.69 -15.58 -15.29
CA GLU A 216 0.19 -15.62 -16.45
C GLU A 216 0.28 -17.02 -17.07
N ASP A 217 0.27 -18.07 -16.24
CA ASP A 217 0.31 -19.44 -16.70
C ASP A 217 -0.96 -19.83 -17.45
N ASP A 218 -2.15 -19.35 -16.97
CA ASP A 218 -3.40 -19.55 -17.72
C ASP A 218 -3.36 -18.84 -19.08
N ILE A 219 -2.80 -17.63 -19.14
CA ILE A 219 -2.67 -16.88 -20.40
C ILE A 219 -1.69 -17.62 -21.35
N LYS A 220 -0.56 -18.12 -20.83
CA LYS A 220 0.41 -18.91 -21.63
C LYS A 220 -0.24 -20.19 -22.17
N ALA A 221 -1.03 -20.88 -21.35
CA ALA A 221 -1.75 -22.09 -21.77
C ALA A 221 -2.78 -21.84 -22.87
N MET A 222 -3.26 -20.62 -23.00
CA MET A 222 -4.24 -20.23 -24.04
C MET A 222 -3.58 -19.75 -25.35
N ARG A 223 -2.26 -19.60 -25.40
CA ARG A 223 -1.55 -19.14 -26.59
C ARG A 223 -1.74 -20.13 -27.75
N GLY A 224 -2.01 -19.59 -28.93
CA GLY A 224 -2.22 -20.39 -30.13
C GLY A 224 -3.59 -21.07 -30.25
N ALA A 225 -4.45 -21.00 -29.22
CA ALA A 225 -5.75 -21.67 -29.23
C ALA A 225 -6.71 -21.14 -30.33
N SER A 226 -6.54 -19.89 -30.78
CA SER A 226 -7.44 -19.29 -31.80
C SER A 226 -7.03 -19.54 -33.24
N GLY A 227 -5.80 -19.96 -33.53
CA GLY A 227 -5.25 -20.16 -34.87
C GLY A 227 -5.36 -18.94 -35.81
N ARG A 228 -5.79 -17.79 -35.32
CA ARG A 228 -5.97 -16.58 -36.12
C ARG A 228 -4.76 -15.69 -36.01
N LYS A 229 -4.21 -15.28 -37.16
CA LYS A 229 -3.20 -14.22 -37.21
C LYS A 229 -3.91 -12.89 -36.92
N GLY A 230 -3.54 -12.25 -35.82
CA GLY A 230 -4.07 -10.96 -35.43
C GLY A 230 -3.18 -9.80 -35.88
N ILE A 231 -3.59 -8.59 -35.55
CA ILE A 231 -2.75 -7.40 -35.63
C ILE A 231 -1.70 -7.50 -34.53
N LEU A 232 -0.41 -7.36 -34.90
CA LEU A 232 0.69 -7.26 -33.97
C LEU A 232 0.93 -5.78 -33.66
N PRO A 233 0.52 -5.26 -32.49
CA PRO A 233 0.74 -3.87 -32.15
C PRO A 233 2.24 -3.59 -32.05
N PHE A 234 2.65 -2.40 -32.49
CA PHE A 234 4.04 -1.90 -32.46
C PHE A 234 5.03 -2.60 -33.42
N LEU A 235 4.54 -3.40 -34.36
CA LEU A 235 5.35 -3.84 -35.51
C LEU A 235 4.99 -2.94 -36.71
N TYR A 236 5.94 -2.18 -37.18
CA TYR A 236 5.74 -1.15 -38.21
C TYR A 236 6.16 -1.60 -39.61
N ASP A 237 6.88 -2.72 -39.67
CA ASP A 237 7.47 -3.27 -40.89
C ASP A 237 7.38 -4.82 -40.85
N GLY A 238 7.16 -5.45 -42.00
CA GLY A 238 7.07 -6.89 -42.11
C GLY A 238 8.36 -7.63 -41.71
N SER A 239 9.52 -6.94 -41.72
CA SER A 239 10.79 -7.49 -41.24
C SER A 239 10.89 -7.61 -39.73
N GLU A 240 10.00 -6.91 -39.00
CA GLU A 240 9.95 -6.99 -37.54
C GLU A 240 9.11 -8.16 -37.02
N VAL A 241 8.46 -8.91 -37.94
CA VAL A 241 7.67 -10.10 -37.56
C VAL A 241 8.61 -11.27 -37.33
N PRO A 242 8.64 -11.89 -36.14
CA PRO A 242 9.44 -13.08 -35.92
C PRO A 242 9.05 -14.23 -36.90
N GLU A 243 10.02 -14.95 -37.41
CA GLU A 243 9.80 -16.06 -38.37
C GLU A 243 8.91 -17.18 -37.79
N GLU A 244 8.81 -17.26 -36.45
CA GLU A 244 8.05 -18.29 -35.73
C GLU A 244 6.56 -17.92 -35.55
N LEU A 245 6.09 -16.77 -36.04
CA LEU A 245 4.70 -16.33 -36.01
C LEU A 245 4.04 -16.45 -37.37
#